data_a424dbe93fdc232608b9472332227240
#
_entry.id   a424dbe93fdc232608b9472332227240
#
_cell.length_a   1.000
_cell.length_b   1.000
_cell.length_c   1.000
_cell.angle_alpha   90.00
_cell.angle_beta   90.00
_cell.angle_gamma   90.00
#
_symmetry.space_group_name_H-M   'P 1'
#
loop_
_entity.id
_entity.type
_entity.pdbx_description
1 polymer ?
#
loop_
_entity_poly.entity_id
_entity_poly.type
_entity_poly.pdbx_seq_one_letter_code
_entity_poly.pdbx_strand_id
1 'polypeptide(L)'
;MKQRQSTGMQSRIHQSRSKWLSVPVIIACLVAASGAAQTAREVRGAAAVEPLQNEPPAKIVIDPPLAEPLSHGLVVIQYRTENLHMAPVFGPAALAVSPRVGHIHVSVDDASWVWVDASGEPVILNGLLPGPHKVLIQLESANHQLLDQGSVEFAVPEPPNAASSAAMDAHATHGMAAVEPSQSEPPAKLIVDAPKAEPLSRGVLFLPYHAENQQILPVFGPAALAVTPRVGHIHVTVDDATWHWADASGVPIIINGLAPGPHKVLIQLVNANHRPLDQQVVNFTIPSGSTPQHLH
;
A
#
# COMPACT_ATOMS: atom_id res chain seq x y z
N MET A 1 63.71 -65.25 44.05
CA MET A 1 64.63 -65.12 45.22
C MET A 1 64.25 -63.90 45.99
N LYS A 2 63.93 -64.06 47.29
CA LYS A 2 63.75 -63.06 48.35
C LYS A 2 62.65 -61.98 48.17
N GLN A 3 61.48 -62.19 48.76
CA GLN A 3 61.02 -61.77 50.10
C GLN A 3 61.65 -60.48 50.66
N ARG A 4 60.78 -59.50 50.98
CA ARG A 4 60.63 -59.00 52.35
C ARG A 4 59.37 -58.20 52.54
N GLN A 5 58.69 -58.58 53.60
CA GLN A 5 57.65 -57.96 54.35
C GLN A 5 58.14 -56.64 55.00
N SER A 6 57.29 -55.73 55.32
CA SER A 6 57.21 -55.10 56.66
C SER A 6 56.07 -54.06 56.66
N THR A 7 55.04 -54.32 57.43
CA THR A 7 54.56 -53.65 58.66
C THR A 7 54.16 -52.20 58.48
N GLY A 8 52.88 -51.84 58.46
CA GLY A 8 52.08 -51.52 59.63
C GLY A 8 52.31 -50.09 60.21
N MET A 9 51.40 -49.21 59.99
CA MET A 9 51.13 -48.22 61.02
C MET A 9 49.73 -47.61 60.82
N GLN A 10 48.84 -47.96 61.76
CA GLN A 10 47.52 -47.24 61.88
C GLN A 10 47.77 -45.88 62.46
N SER A 11 47.29 -44.86 61.83
CA SER A 11 47.07 -43.56 62.50
C SER A 11 45.62 -43.17 62.31
N ARG A 12 44.97 -43.09 63.43
CA ARG A 12 43.62 -42.53 63.58
C ARG A 12 43.68 -41.08 63.20
N ILE A 13 42.86 -40.71 62.23
CA ILE A 13 42.59 -39.30 61.97
C ILE A 13 41.08 -39.00 62.21
N HIS A 14 40.91 -38.07 63.11
CA HIS A 14 39.69 -37.45 63.57
C HIS A 14 38.72 -37.17 62.46
N GLN A 15 37.48 -37.64 62.59
CA GLN A 15 36.35 -37.18 61.80
C GLN A 15 35.94 -35.78 62.31
N SER A 16 36.32 -34.74 61.54
CA SER A 16 35.73 -33.42 61.60
C SER A 16 34.44 -33.43 60.77
N ARG A 17 33.31 -33.41 61.44
CA ARG A 17 32.02 -33.21 60.81
C ARG A 17 31.89 -31.76 60.37
N SER A 18 32.25 -31.44 59.16
CA SER A 18 31.87 -30.16 58.56
C SER A 18 30.43 -30.29 58.02
N LYS A 19 29.54 -29.52 58.63
CA LYS A 19 28.16 -29.31 58.19
C LYS A 19 28.21 -28.57 56.86
N TRP A 20 28.00 -29.26 55.76
CA TRP A 20 27.75 -28.60 54.49
C TRP A 20 26.32 -28.09 54.51
N LEU A 21 26.15 -26.78 54.58
CA LEU A 21 24.87 -26.09 54.25
C LEU A 21 24.61 -26.28 52.76
N SER A 22 23.65 -27.11 52.45
CA SER A 22 23.16 -27.26 51.08
C SER A 22 22.41 -25.99 50.72
N VAL A 23 23.03 -25.12 49.96
CA VAL A 23 22.35 -24.00 49.31
C VAL A 23 21.68 -24.57 48.05
N PRO A 24 20.35 -24.51 47.90
CA PRO A 24 19.72 -24.91 46.67
C PRO A 24 20.11 -23.90 45.60
N VAL A 25 20.88 -24.32 44.62
CA VAL A 25 21.08 -23.57 43.38
C VAL A 25 19.77 -23.64 42.63
N ILE A 26 18.98 -22.56 42.73
CA ILE A 26 17.85 -22.35 41.86
C ILE A 26 18.42 -22.00 40.47
N ILE A 27 18.49 -22.99 39.60
CA ILE A 27 18.75 -22.80 38.20
C ILE A 27 17.46 -22.15 37.64
N ALA A 28 17.45 -20.81 37.58
CA ALA A 28 16.48 -20.10 36.82
C ALA A 28 16.75 -20.43 35.34
N CYS A 29 15.97 -21.34 34.78
CA CYS A 29 15.88 -21.51 33.33
C CYS A 29 15.29 -20.20 32.77
N LEU A 30 16.16 -19.29 32.33
CA LEU A 30 15.79 -18.25 31.39
C LEU A 30 15.36 -18.97 30.09
N VAL A 31 14.09 -19.25 29.96
CA VAL A 31 13.49 -19.51 28.66
C VAL A 31 13.63 -18.20 27.91
N ALA A 32 14.69 -18.08 27.12
CA ALA A 32 14.74 -17.08 26.08
C ALA A 32 13.57 -17.38 25.15
N ALA A 33 12.48 -16.65 25.30
CA ALA A 33 11.44 -16.59 24.29
C ALA A 33 12.13 -16.03 23.04
N SER A 34 12.61 -16.94 22.19
CA SER A 34 12.97 -16.61 20.83
C SER A 34 11.69 -16.04 20.22
N GLY A 35 11.64 -14.72 20.12
CA GLY A 35 10.59 -14.02 19.36
C GLY A 35 10.74 -14.49 17.91
N ALA A 36 10.08 -15.58 17.58
CA ALA A 36 9.90 -15.96 16.19
C ALA A 36 9.17 -14.80 15.53
N ALA A 37 9.73 -14.27 14.46
CA ALA A 37 9.05 -13.30 13.64
C ALA A 37 7.70 -13.92 13.20
N GLN A 38 6.60 -13.40 13.73
CA GLN A 38 5.27 -13.89 13.38
C GLN A 38 5.00 -13.56 11.93
N THR A 39 4.62 -14.56 11.16
CA THR A 39 4.15 -14.33 9.80
C THR A 39 2.80 -13.60 9.85
N ALA A 40 2.45 -12.86 8.80
CA ALA A 40 1.13 -12.20 8.71
C ALA A 40 -0.05 -13.16 8.88
N ARG A 41 0.19 -14.47 8.73
CA ARG A 41 -0.78 -15.55 8.95
C ARG A 41 -0.94 -15.92 10.42
N GLU A 42 0.13 -15.85 11.22
CA GLU A 42 0.09 -16.13 12.67
C GLU A 42 -0.57 -14.99 13.44
N VAL A 43 -0.47 -13.77 12.94
CA VAL A 43 -1.14 -12.60 13.50
C VAL A 43 -2.68 -12.66 13.34
N ARG A 44 -3.19 -13.43 12.37
CA ARG A 44 -4.63 -13.65 12.17
C ARG A 44 -5.29 -14.56 13.19
N GLY A 45 -4.54 -15.27 14.01
CA GLY A 45 -5.06 -16.28 14.93
C GLY A 45 -5.32 -15.80 16.36
N ALA A 46 -4.96 -14.59 16.70
CA ALA A 46 -5.13 -14.08 18.06
C ALA A 46 -6.22 -13.00 18.10
N ALA A 47 -6.90 -12.92 19.23
CA ALA A 47 -7.98 -12.00 19.56
C ALA A 47 -8.01 -10.71 18.76
N ALA A 48 -9.20 -10.32 18.28
CA ALA A 48 -9.44 -9.06 17.63
C ALA A 48 -8.79 -7.93 18.45
N VAL A 49 -7.79 -7.26 17.87
CA VAL A 49 -7.23 -6.04 18.48
C VAL A 49 -8.29 -4.98 18.34
N GLU A 50 -8.93 -4.62 19.46
CA GLU A 50 -9.90 -3.54 19.44
C GLU A 50 -9.20 -2.19 19.27
N PRO A 51 -9.77 -1.28 18.46
CA PRO A 51 -9.25 0.08 18.35
C PRO A 51 -9.22 0.74 19.75
N LEU A 52 -8.28 1.64 19.97
CA LEU A 52 -8.20 2.39 21.20
C LEU A 52 -9.52 3.10 21.46
N GLN A 53 -10.23 2.69 22.52
CA GLN A 53 -11.63 3.07 22.78
C GLN A 53 -11.84 4.57 23.05
N ASN A 54 -10.77 5.34 23.19
CA ASN A 54 -10.82 6.75 23.58
C ASN A 54 -10.57 7.73 22.42
N GLU A 55 -10.37 7.24 21.19
CA GLU A 55 -10.20 8.14 20.04
C GLU A 55 -11.58 8.53 19.47
N PRO A 56 -11.76 9.80 19.08
CA PRO A 56 -12.99 10.22 18.42
C PRO A 56 -13.26 9.38 17.15
N PRO A 57 -14.52 9.27 16.69
CA PRO A 57 -14.83 8.61 15.43
C PRO A 57 -14.02 9.20 14.28
N ALA A 58 -13.46 8.34 13.45
CA ALA A 58 -12.82 8.77 12.21
C ALA A 58 -13.89 9.26 11.23
N LYS A 59 -13.56 10.27 10.43
CA LYS A 59 -14.44 10.82 9.41
C LYS A 59 -13.67 11.12 8.14
N ILE A 60 -14.37 11.05 7.02
CA ILE A 60 -13.89 11.55 5.73
C ILE A 60 -14.78 12.71 5.28
N VAL A 61 -14.14 13.76 4.82
CA VAL A 61 -14.81 14.89 4.17
C VAL A 61 -14.30 14.97 2.74
N ILE A 62 -15.21 14.89 1.79
CA ILE A 62 -14.90 14.83 0.36
C ILE A 62 -15.43 16.10 -0.28
N ASP A 63 -14.56 16.79 -0.99
CA ASP A 63 -14.95 18.00 -1.73
C ASP A 63 -15.44 17.63 -3.14
N PRO A 64 -16.28 18.42 -3.77
CA PRO A 64 -16.60 18.25 -5.18
C PRO A 64 -15.34 18.29 -6.05
N PRO A 65 -15.34 17.64 -7.24
CA PRO A 65 -14.23 17.73 -8.16
C PRO A 65 -13.87 19.18 -8.48
N LEU A 66 -12.58 19.48 -8.60
CA LEU A 66 -12.10 20.79 -8.97
C LEU A 66 -12.66 21.19 -10.35
N ALA A 67 -13.34 22.34 -10.43
CA ALA A 67 -14.10 22.73 -11.60
C ALA A 67 -13.23 22.98 -12.84
N GLU A 68 -12.04 23.55 -12.67
CA GLU A 68 -11.14 23.83 -13.79
C GLU A 68 -10.60 22.55 -14.43
N PRO A 69 -9.98 21.58 -13.71
CA PRO A 69 -9.60 20.31 -14.29
C PRO A 69 -10.78 19.56 -14.91
N LEU A 70 -11.92 19.52 -14.23
CA LEU A 70 -13.12 18.84 -14.70
C LEU A 70 -13.61 19.41 -16.05
N SER A 71 -13.50 20.71 -16.27
CA SER A 71 -13.87 21.34 -17.55
C SER A 71 -13.04 20.81 -18.74
N HIS A 72 -11.91 20.18 -18.47
CA HIS A 72 -11.02 19.54 -19.44
C HIS A 72 -11.07 17.99 -19.38
N GLY A 73 -12.02 17.43 -18.64
CA GLY A 73 -12.19 15.97 -18.50
C GLY A 73 -11.26 15.32 -17.49
N LEU A 74 -10.48 16.10 -16.72
CA LEU A 74 -9.65 15.62 -15.63
C LEU A 74 -10.38 15.75 -14.30
N VAL A 75 -10.66 14.64 -13.65
CA VAL A 75 -11.34 14.62 -12.35
C VAL A 75 -10.30 14.65 -11.24
N VAL A 76 -10.36 15.69 -10.41
CA VAL A 76 -9.49 15.82 -9.22
C VAL A 76 -10.39 16.04 -8.02
N ILE A 77 -10.47 15.03 -7.14
CA ILE A 77 -11.29 15.03 -5.93
C ILE A 77 -10.38 15.17 -4.73
N GLN A 78 -10.52 16.29 -4.03
CA GLN A 78 -9.83 16.50 -2.76
C GLN A 78 -10.64 15.90 -1.63
N TYR A 79 -9.96 15.32 -0.65
CA TYR A 79 -10.57 14.83 0.58
C TYR A 79 -9.65 15.11 1.77
N ARG A 80 -10.20 15.03 2.95
CA ARG A 80 -9.45 15.06 4.21
C ARG A 80 -10.06 14.11 5.22
N THR A 81 -9.22 13.59 6.08
CA THR A 81 -9.64 12.73 7.17
C THR A 81 -9.56 13.47 8.50
N GLU A 82 -10.51 13.19 9.38
CA GLU A 82 -10.52 13.65 10.76
C GLU A 82 -10.33 12.43 11.67
N ASN A 83 -9.51 12.56 12.71
CA ASN A 83 -9.25 11.51 13.70
C ASN A 83 -8.69 10.20 13.12
N LEU A 84 -8.01 10.31 11.96
CA LEU A 84 -7.32 9.22 11.32
C LEU A 84 -6.16 9.77 10.49
N HIS A 85 -5.00 9.13 10.56
CA HIS A 85 -3.84 9.43 9.76
C HIS A 85 -3.74 8.45 8.59
N MET A 86 -3.68 8.99 7.37
CA MET A 86 -3.49 8.16 6.17
C MET A 86 -2.08 7.58 6.17
N ALA A 87 -1.97 6.26 6.13
CA ALA A 87 -0.68 5.58 6.11
C ALA A 87 -0.80 4.19 5.47
N PRO A 88 0.21 3.75 4.71
CA PRO A 88 0.23 2.42 4.06
C PRO A 88 0.61 1.32 5.07
N VAL A 89 -0.11 1.27 6.18
CA VAL A 89 0.08 0.29 7.26
C VAL A 89 -1.17 -0.57 7.36
N PHE A 90 -1.00 -1.87 7.23
CA PHE A 90 -2.09 -2.83 7.15
C PHE A 90 -1.97 -3.90 8.23
N GLY A 91 -3.10 -4.44 8.63
CA GLY A 91 -3.21 -5.57 9.54
C GLY A 91 -3.59 -5.20 10.97
N PRO A 92 -4.03 -6.20 11.76
CA PRO A 92 -4.64 -5.99 13.07
C PRO A 92 -3.69 -5.34 14.10
N ALA A 93 -2.39 -5.54 13.99
CA ALA A 93 -1.42 -4.90 14.89
C ALA A 93 -1.43 -3.37 14.79
N ALA A 94 -1.79 -2.82 13.63
CA ALA A 94 -1.87 -1.38 13.41
C ALA A 94 -3.07 -0.72 14.10
N LEU A 95 -4.07 -1.50 14.54
CA LEU A 95 -5.20 -0.97 15.31
C LEU A 95 -4.80 -0.45 16.69
N ALA A 96 -3.64 -0.84 17.19
CA ALA A 96 -3.09 -0.34 18.46
C ALA A 96 -2.28 0.96 18.30
N VAL A 97 -2.12 1.47 17.08
CA VAL A 97 -1.38 2.71 16.80
C VAL A 97 -2.27 3.92 17.10
N SER A 98 -1.72 4.91 17.83
CA SER A 98 -2.37 6.19 18.09
C SER A 98 -1.44 7.33 17.64
N PRO A 99 -1.92 8.32 16.89
CA PRO A 99 -3.28 8.44 16.36
C PRO A 99 -3.61 7.29 15.37
N ARG A 100 -4.90 6.96 15.30
CA ARG A 100 -5.43 5.90 14.42
C ARG A 100 -4.91 6.05 12.99
N VAL A 101 -4.49 4.93 12.39
CA VAL A 101 -4.04 4.87 10.99
C VAL A 101 -5.05 4.12 10.14
N GLY A 102 -5.08 4.45 8.85
CA GLY A 102 -5.95 3.80 7.88
C GLY A 102 -5.68 4.25 6.46
N HIS A 103 -6.58 3.92 5.57
CA HIS A 103 -6.50 4.15 4.13
C HIS A 103 -7.90 4.35 3.55
N ILE A 104 -7.97 4.68 2.27
CA ILE A 104 -9.25 4.74 1.56
C ILE A 104 -9.35 3.60 0.54
N HIS A 105 -10.60 3.17 0.32
CA HIS A 105 -11.00 2.38 -0.83
C HIS A 105 -11.79 3.26 -1.77
N VAL A 106 -11.48 3.19 -3.06
CA VAL A 106 -12.13 4.04 -4.06
C VAL A 106 -12.74 3.17 -5.14
N SER A 107 -13.98 3.45 -5.52
CA SER A 107 -14.66 2.86 -6.66
C SER A 107 -15.31 3.93 -7.53
N VAL A 108 -15.46 3.63 -8.82
CA VAL A 108 -16.07 4.50 -9.83
C VAL A 108 -17.29 3.81 -10.44
N ASP A 109 -18.40 4.55 -10.57
CA ASP A 109 -19.62 4.11 -11.24
C ASP A 109 -20.18 2.78 -10.71
N ASP A 110 -20.20 2.65 -9.38
CA ASP A 110 -20.69 1.46 -8.68
C ASP A 110 -19.99 0.16 -9.12
N ALA A 111 -18.72 0.25 -9.57
CA ALA A 111 -17.90 -0.92 -9.86
C ALA A 111 -17.85 -1.85 -8.64
N SER A 112 -17.87 -3.16 -8.89
CA SER A 112 -17.75 -4.18 -7.84
C SER A 112 -16.36 -4.26 -7.19
N TRP A 113 -15.40 -3.57 -7.75
CA TRP A 113 -14.01 -3.55 -7.28
C TRP A 113 -13.57 -2.15 -6.85
N VAL A 114 -12.59 -2.13 -5.98
CA VAL A 114 -11.99 -0.91 -5.43
C VAL A 114 -10.47 -0.98 -5.56
N TRP A 115 -9.81 0.17 -5.67
CA TRP A 115 -8.39 0.25 -5.35
C TRP A 115 -8.20 0.87 -3.97
N VAL A 116 -7.07 0.52 -3.37
CA VAL A 116 -6.66 1.02 -2.05
C VAL A 116 -5.67 2.16 -2.24
N ASP A 117 -5.91 3.26 -1.56
CA ASP A 117 -5.01 4.40 -1.52
C ASP A 117 -4.75 4.80 -0.06
N ALA A 118 -3.49 4.92 0.29
CA ALA A 118 -3.03 5.33 1.61
C ALA A 118 -2.11 6.56 1.56
N SER A 119 -2.10 7.26 0.43
CA SER A 119 -1.22 8.42 0.20
C SER A 119 -1.67 9.66 0.93
N GLY A 120 -2.99 9.83 1.10
CA GLY A 120 -3.57 11.10 1.54
C GLY A 120 -3.61 12.18 0.45
N GLU A 121 -3.24 11.83 -0.79
CA GLU A 121 -3.27 12.72 -1.95
C GLU A 121 -4.68 12.75 -2.58
N PRO A 122 -5.01 13.76 -3.38
CA PRO A 122 -6.29 13.79 -4.12
C PRO A 122 -6.47 12.57 -5.01
N VAL A 123 -7.71 12.09 -5.13
CA VAL A 123 -8.08 11.10 -6.14
C VAL A 123 -8.11 11.77 -7.51
N ILE A 124 -7.28 11.26 -8.44
CA ILE A 124 -7.15 11.82 -9.79
C ILE A 124 -7.55 10.74 -10.80
N LEU A 125 -8.58 11.05 -11.62
CA LEU A 125 -9.08 10.18 -12.69
C LEU A 125 -8.99 10.90 -14.02
N ASN A 126 -8.57 10.19 -15.04
CA ASN A 126 -8.49 10.70 -16.40
C ASN A 126 -9.08 9.69 -17.40
N GLY A 127 -9.72 10.18 -18.45
CA GLY A 127 -10.27 9.35 -19.52
C GLY A 127 -11.66 8.78 -19.24
N LEU A 128 -12.35 9.25 -18.19
CA LEU A 128 -13.78 8.98 -18.03
C LEU A 128 -14.54 9.53 -19.25
N LEU A 129 -15.54 8.78 -19.71
CA LEU A 129 -16.36 9.21 -20.85
C LEU A 129 -17.22 10.43 -20.47
N PRO A 130 -17.62 11.26 -21.43
CA PRO A 130 -18.58 12.34 -21.17
C PRO A 130 -19.89 11.77 -20.59
N GLY A 131 -20.42 12.44 -19.58
CA GLY A 131 -21.67 12.03 -18.93
C GLY A 131 -21.59 12.03 -17.40
N PRO A 132 -22.63 11.51 -16.74
CA PRO A 132 -22.70 11.42 -15.28
C PRO A 132 -21.80 10.31 -14.76
N HIS A 133 -21.07 10.59 -13.69
CA HIS A 133 -20.21 9.67 -12.98
C HIS A 133 -20.37 9.81 -11.48
N LYS A 134 -20.01 8.77 -10.76
CA LYS A 134 -20.01 8.72 -9.30
C LYS A 134 -18.71 8.11 -8.80
N VAL A 135 -18.10 8.74 -7.84
CA VAL A 135 -16.95 8.17 -7.10
C VAL A 135 -17.36 7.95 -5.66
N LEU A 136 -17.24 6.72 -5.19
CA LEU A 136 -17.39 6.36 -3.78
C LEU A 136 -16.00 6.26 -3.15
N ILE A 137 -15.84 6.91 -1.99
CA ILE A 137 -14.61 6.83 -1.19
C ILE A 137 -14.99 6.33 0.19
N GLN A 138 -14.42 5.19 0.59
CA GLN A 138 -14.62 4.55 1.87
C GLN A 138 -13.36 4.71 2.71
N LEU A 139 -13.49 5.25 3.91
CA LEU A 139 -12.41 5.36 4.88
C LEU A 139 -12.36 4.09 5.71
N GLU A 140 -11.22 3.41 5.67
CA GLU A 140 -11.05 2.14 6.35
C GLU A 140 -9.91 2.17 7.35
N SER A 141 -10.07 1.36 8.40
CA SER A 141 -9.01 1.10 9.37
C SER A 141 -7.89 0.27 8.72
N ALA A 142 -6.75 0.20 9.38
CA ALA A 142 -5.64 -0.66 8.94
C ALA A 142 -6.02 -2.15 8.78
N ASN A 143 -7.15 -2.57 9.35
CA ASN A 143 -7.68 -3.93 9.23
C ASN A 143 -8.91 -4.01 8.29
N HIS A 144 -9.05 -3.04 7.38
CA HIS A 144 -10.13 -2.98 6.40
C HIS A 144 -11.55 -2.97 7.02
N GLN A 145 -11.70 -2.39 8.19
CA GLN A 145 -13.00 -2.12 8.76
C GLN A 145 -13.48 -0.74 8.30
N LEU A 146 -14.67 -0.68 7.71
CA LEU A 146 -15.28 0.58 7.29
C LEU A 146 -15.50 1.48 8.51
N LEU A 147 -14.97 2.69 8.45
CA LEU A 147 -15.09 3.70 9.51
C LEU A 147 -16.05 4.82 9.11
N ASP A 148 -15.99 5.25 7.85
CA ASP A 148 -16.85 6.29 7.28
C ASP A 148 -16.80 6.21 5.75
N GLN A 149 -17.75 6.84 5.06
CA GLN A 149 -17.75 6.87 3.60
C GLN A 149 -18.50 8.08 3.06
N GLY A 150 -18.17 8.45 1.86
CA GLY A 150 -18.91 9.45 1.12
C GLY A 150 -18.81 9.23 -0.38
N SER A 151 -19.74 9.81 -1.13
CA SER A 151 -19.71 9.76 -2.59
C SER A 151 -19.84 11.15 -3.19
N VAL A 152 -19.25 11.30 -4.37
CA VAL A 152 -19.33 12.52 -5.17
C VAL A 152 -19.91 12.16 -6.54
N GLU A 153 -20.95 12.87 -6.94
CA GLU A 153 -21.56 12.77 -8.26
C GLU A 153 -21.19 14.02 -9.07
N PHE A 154 -20.82 13.83 -10.33
CA PHE A 154 -20.43 14.90 -11.24
C PHE A 154 -20.71 14.48 -12.68
N ALA A 155 -20.62 15.44 -13.60
CA ALA A 155 -20.69 15.15 -15.03
C ALA A 155 -19.37 15.57 -15.70
N VAL A 156 -18.78 14.65 -16.46
CA VAL A 156 -17.67 14.96 -17.37
C VAL A 156 -18.25 15.65 -18.60
N PRO A 157 -17.79 16.85 -18.98
CA PRO A 157 -18.33 17.57 -20.12
C PRO A 157 -17.95 16.90 -21.45
N GLU A 158 -18.79 17.08 -22.47
CA GLU A 158 -18.40 16.77 -23.84
C GLU A 158 -17.21 17.65 -24.25
N PRO A 159 -16.20 17.06 -24.92
CA PRO A 159 -15.09 17.85 -25.43
C PRO A 159 -15.62 18.89 -26.45
N PRO A 160 -15.11 20.12 -26.43
CA PRO A 160 -15.67 21.22 -27.21
C PRO A 160 -15.65 21.06 -28.72
N ASN A 161 -15.04 20.00 -29.27
CA ASN A 161 -15.14 19.63 -30.67
C ASN A 161 -14.86 18.12 -30.81
N ALA A 162 -15.88 17.31 -31.07
CA ALA A 162 -15.79 15.90 -31.38
C ALA A 162 -14.98 15.57 -32.66
N ALA A 163 -14.45 16.55 -33.37
CA ALA A 163 -13.62 16.37 -34.58
C ALA A 163 -12.12 16.20 -34.30
N SER A 164 -11.68 16.23 -33.05
CA SER A 164 -10.27 16.18 -32.68
C SER A 164 -9.99 15.12 -31.62
N SER A 165 -10.38 13.88 -31.89
CA SER A 165 -9.94 12.73 -31.06
C SER A 165 -8.41 12.49 -31.08
N ALA A 166 -7.67 13.24 -31.89
CA ALA A 166 -6.20 13.23 -31.93
C ALA A 166 -5.57 14.21 -30.92
N ALA A 167 -6.36 14.97 -30.15
CA ALA A 167 -5.86 15.97 -29.21
C ALA A 167 -5.94 15.56 -27.75
N MET A 168 -6.38 14.33 -27.44
CA MET A 168 -6.44 13.85 -26.05
C MET A 168 -5.07 13.46 -25.47
N ASP A 169 -3.99 13.49 -26.27
CA ASP A 169 -2.61 13.39 -25.80
C ASP A 169 -2.00 14.75 -25.39
N ALA A 170 -2.74 15.81 -25.58
CA ALA A 170 -2.29 17.14 -25.23
C ALA A 170 -3.07 17.65 -24.02
N HIS A 171 -2.64 17.33 -22.81
CA HIS A 171 -2.80 18.30 -21.74
C HIS A 171 -2.15 19.58 -22.24
N ALA A 172 -3.02 20.46 -22.77
CA ALA A 172 -2.61 21.70 -23.39
C ALA A 172 -1.64 22.41 -22.45
N THR A 173 -0.41 22.45 -22.87
CA THR A 173 0.59 23.39 -22.40
C THR A 173 0.00 24.78 -22.63
N HIS A 174 -0.64 25.33 -21.60
CA HIS A 174 -1.00 26.74 -21.62
C HIS A 174 0.29 27.55 -21.79
N GLY A 175 0.68 27.81 -23.03
CA GLY A 175 1.60 28.89 -23.43
C GLY A 175 2.99 28.95 -22.81
N MET A 176 3.40 27.97 -22.01
CA MET A 176 4.76 27.89 -21.49
C MET A 176 5.61 27.02 -22.42
N ALA A 177 6.76 27.55 -22.81
CA ALA A 177 7.74 26.80 -23.60
C ALA A 177 7.92 25.41 -22.98
N ALA A 178 7.83 24.37 -23.81
CA ALA A 178 8.05 23.00 -23.38
C ALA A 178 9.42 22.93 -22.71
N VAL A 179 9.48 22.71 -21.40
CA VAL A 179 10.71 22.42 -20.70
C VAL A 179 11.06 21.00 -21.11
N GLU A 180 12.05 20.85 -21.96
CA GLU A 180 12.56 19.52 -22.29
C GLU A 180 13.19 18.91 -21.04
N PRO A 181 12.92 17.61 -20.75
CA PRO A 181 13.56 16.92 -19.66
C PRO A 181 15.07 17.00 -19.80
N SER A 182 15.79 17.14 -18.68
CA SER A 182 17.24 17.15 -18.71
C SER A 182 17.78 15.92 -19.45
N GLN A 183 18.39 16.12 -20.60
CA GLN A 183 18.93 15.03 -21.45
C GLN A 183 20.11 14.29 -20.79
N SER A 184 20.55 14.74 -19.61
CA SER A 184 21.68 14.15 -18.89
C SER A 184 21.30 12.99 -17.96
N GLU A 185 20.03 12.79 -17.69
CA GLU A 185 19.59 11.69 -16.81
C GLU A 185 19.35 10.40 -17.61
N PRO A 186 19.70 9.23 -17.03
CA PRO A 186 19.39 7.94 -17.65
C PRO A 186 17.88 7.80 -17.91
N PRO A 187 17.46 6.98 -18.90
CA PRO A 187 16.05 6.71 -19.13
C PRO A 187 15.34 6.22 -17.85
N ALA A 188 14.17 6.75 -17.60
CA ALA A 188 13.31 6.23 -16.53
C ALA A 188 12.82 4.84 -16.91
N LYS A 189 12.71 3.94 -15.94
CA LYS A 189 12.29 2.56 -16.15
C LYS A 189 11.33 2.13 -15.06
N LEU A 190 10.25 1.49 -15.47
CA LEU A 190 9.29 0.86 -14.56
C LEU A 190 9.64 -0.62 -14.39
N ILE A 191 9.72 -1.06 -13.14
CA ILE A 191 9.89 -2.47 -12.80
C ILE A 191 8.69 -2.87 -11.97
N VAL A 192 7.97 -3.89 -12.45
CA VAL A 192 6.78 -4.43 -11.79
C VAL A 192 7.03 -5.89 -11.44
N ASP A 193 6.87 -6.22 -10.18
CA ASP A 193 6.96 -7.59 -9.70
C ASP A 193 5.73 -8.40 -10.11
N ALA A 194 5.84 -9.73 -10.02
CA ALA A 194 4.67 -10.58 -10.13
C ALA A 194 3.68 -10.30 -8.98
N PRO A 195 2.36 -10.43 -9.22
CA PRO A 195 1.36 -10.36 -8.17
C PRO A 195 1.69 -11.31 -7.01
N LYS A 196 1.52 -10.86 -5.78
CA LYS A 196 1.77 -11.70 -4.60
C LYS A 196 0.74 -12.81 -4.53
N ALA A 197 1.22 -14.07 -4.52
CA ALA A 197 0.38 -15.27 -4.65
C ALA A 197 -0.63 -15.44 -3.49
N GLU A 198 -0.24 -15.10 -2.26
CA GLU A 198 -1.11 -15.26 -1.10
C GLU A 198 -2.30 -14.30 -1.13
N PRO A 199 -2.17 -12.97 -1.31
CA PRO A 199 -3.31 -12.09 -1.53
C PRO A 199 -4.15 -12.49 -2.75
N LEU A 200 -3.50 -12.83 -3.87
CA LEU A 200 -4.19 -13.20 -5.11
C LEU A 200 -5.07 -14.44 -4.91
N SER A 201 -4.63 -15.42 -4.13
CA SER A 201 -5.43 -16.61 -3.81
C SER A 201 -6.74 -16.29 -3.09
N ARG A 202 -6.86 -15.10 -2.52
CA ARG A 202 -8.05 -14.58 -1.83
C ARG A 202 -8.82 -13.54 -2.65
N GLY A 203 -8.43 -13.32 -3.90
CA GLY A 203 -9.08 -12.35 -4.77
C GLY A 203 -8.58 -10.92 -4.65
N VAL A 204 -7.43 -10.71 -3.99
CA VAL A 204 -6.80 -9.40 -3.85
C VAL A 204 -5.56 -9.33 -4.72
N LEU A 205 -5.54 -8.43 -5.70
CA LEU A 205 -4.31 -8.09 -6.40
C LEU A 205 -3.44 -7.24 -5.46
N PHE A 206 -2.24 -7.73 -5.18
CA PHE A 206 -1.18 -6.97 -4.52
C PHE A 206 0.04 -6.96 -5.44
N LEU A 207 0.34 -5.81 -6.03
CA LEU A 207 1.29 -5.67 -7.12
C LEU A 207 2.40 -4.67 -6.77
N PRO A 208 3.56 -5.15 -6.29
CA PRO A 208 4.70 -4.27 -6.04
C PRO A 208 5.30 -3.74 -7.33
N TYR A 209 5.76 -2.50 -7.28
CA TYR A 209 6.51 -1.86 -8.36
C TYR A 209 7.54 -0.89 -7.81
N HIS A 210 8.48 -0.51 -8.64
CA HIS A 210 9.38 0.60 -8.37
C HIS A 210 9.86 1.23 -9.70
N ALA A 211 10.33 2.46 -9.62
CA ALA A 211 10.90 3.15 -10.76
C ALA A 211 12.41 3.32 -10.58
N GLU A 212 13.15 3.08 -11.66
CA GLU A 212 14.57 3.44 -11.75
C GLU A 212 14.70 4.79 -12.48
N ASN A 213 15.63 5.61 -12.04
CA ASN A 213 15.93 6.94 -12.61
C ASN A 213 14.73 7.91 -12.59
N GLN A 214 13.77 7.68 -11.72
CA GLN A 214 12.64 8.56 -11.44
C GLN A 214 12.12 8.34 -10.01
N GLN A 215 11.81 9.42 -9.32
CA GLN A 215 11.13 9.36 -8.03
C GLN A 215 9.62 9.44 -8.23
N ILE A 216 8.88 8.56 -7.56
CA ILE A 216 7.41 8.62 -7.53
C ILE A 216 7.03 9.61 -6.43
N LEU A 217 6.51 10.75 -6.83
CA LEU A 217 6.13 11.85 -5.92
C LEU A 217 4.90 12.57 -6.45
N PRO A 218 4.03 13.12 -5.57
CA PRO A 218 2.82 13.85 -5.94
C PRO A 218 3.14 15.29 -6.41
N VAL A 219 4.00 15.41 -7.40
CA VAL A 219 4.41 16.68 -8.00
C VAL A 219 4.00 16.68 -9.46
N PHE A 220 3.18 17.65 -9.83
CA PHE A 220 2.54 17.74 -11.13
C PHE A 220 2.87 19.07 -11.83
N GLY A 221 2.79 19.06 -13.14
CA GLY A 221 2.90 20.22 -13.99
C GLY A 221 4.28 20.46 -14.60
N PRO A 222 4.36 21.33 -15.61
CA PRO A 222 5.56 21.51 -16.44
C PRO A 222 6.79 22.03 -15.68
N ALA A 223 6.58 22.81 -14.61
CA ALA A 223 7.70 23.30 -13.80
C ALA A 223 8.47 22.16 -13.09
N ALA A 224 7.80 21.04 -12.81
CA ALA A 224 8.43 19.89 -12.18
C ALA A 224 9.37 19.11 -13.13
N LEU A 225 9.30 19.34 -14.43
CA LEU A 225 10.23 18.74 -15.39
C LEU A 225 11.68 19.20 -15.22
N ALA A 226 11.88 20.34 -14.55
CA ALA A 226 13.22 20.86 -14.24
C ALA A 226 13.80 20.29 -12.93
N VAL A 227 13.06 19.47 -12.20
CA VAL A 227 13.51 18.85 -10.94
C VAL A 227 14.47 17.69 -11.23
N THR A 228 15.59 17.65 -10.49
CA THR A 228 16.57 16.58 -10.56
C THR A 228 16.82 16.03 -9.14
N PRO A 229 16.78 14.72 -8.91
CA PRO A 229 16.41 13.65 -9.87
C PRO A 229 14.98 13.78 -10.35
N ARG A 230 14.72 13.27 -11.56
CA ARG A 230 13.41 13.30 -12.22
C ARG A 230 12.29 12.82 -11.31
N VAL A 231 11.16 13.55 -11.32
CA VAL A 231 9.95 13.21 -10.56
C VAL A 231 8.80 12.88 -11.49
N GLY A 232 7.84 12.13 -10.97
CA GLY A 232 6.62 11.75 -11.69
C GLY A 232 5.79 10.78 -10.88
N HIS A 233 4.89 10.08 -11.55
CA HIS A 233 3.92 9.18 -10.93
C HIS A 233 3.59 8.03 -11.88
N ILE A 234 2.67 7.16 -11.50
CA ILE A 234 2.14 6.12 -12.40
C ILE A 234 0.68 6.38 -12.74
N HIS A 235 0.28 5.93 -13.92
CA HIS A 235 -1.11 5.75 -14.30
C HIS A 235 -1.44 4.27 -14.28
N VAL A 236 -2.61 3.91 -13.75
CA VAL A 236 -3.06 2.53 -13.62
C VAL A 236 -4.40 2.35 -14.30
N THR A 237 -4.46 1.43 -15.26
CA THR A 237 -5.67 1.05 -16.00
C THR A 237 -5.97 -0.42 -15.78
N VAL A 238 -7.22 -0.77 -15.50
CA VAL A 238 -7.70 -2.15 -15.31
C VAL A 238 -8.53 -2.57 -16.51
N ASP A 239 -8.28 -3.76 -17.06
CA ASP A 239 -9.09 -4.44 -18.09
C ASP A 239 -9.44 -3.55 -19.30
N ASP A 240 -8.46 -2.80 -19.82
CA ASP A 240 -8.64 -1.88 -20.94
C ASP A 240 -9.73 -0.83 -20.73
N ALA A 241 -10.01 -0.45 -19.48
CA ALA A 241 -10.90 0.70 -19.23
C ALA A 241 -10.43 1.92 -20.03
N THR A 242 -11.36 2.76 -20.43
CA THR A 242 -11.04 4.02 -21.12
C THR A 242 -10.37 5.03 -20.19
N TRP A 243 -10.43 4.78 -18.89
CA TRP A 243 -9.93 5.66 -17.83
C TRP A 243 -8.86 4.98 -16.98
N HIS A 244 -8.10 5.80 -16.31
CA HIS A 244 -7.09 5.38 -15.34
C HIS A 244 -7.08 6.33 -14.14
N TRP A 245 -6.49 5.86 -13.03
CA TRP A 245 -6.13 6.77 -11.93
C TRP A 245 -4.64 7.05 -11.94
N ALA A 246 -4.28 8.21 -11.40
CA ALA A 246 -2.90 8.57 -11.12
C ALA A 246 -2.55 8.15 -9.69
N ASP A 247 -1.40 7.51 -9.52
CA ASP A 247 -0.87 7.10 -8.22
C ASP A 247 0.55 7.63 -8.07
N ALA A 248 0.75 8.47 -7.08
CA ALA A 248 2.04 9.07 -6.73
C ALA A 248 2.54 8.62 -5.35
N SER A 249 1.95 7.56 -4.80
CA SER A 249 2.26 7.04 -3.46
C SER A 249 3.59 6.30 -3.39
N GLY A 250 3.99 5.66 -4.49
CA GLY A 250 5.15 4.77 -4.51
C GLY A 250 4.99 3.47 -3.73
N VAL A 251 3.76 3.16 -3.26
CA VAL A 251 3.44 1.91 -2.57
C VAL A 251 2.85 0.89 -3.55
N PRO A 252 2.78 -0.41 -3.21
CA PRO A 252 2.20 -1.42 -4.09
C PRO A 252 0.76 -1.09 -4.50
N ILE A 253 0.41 -1.37 -5.76
CA ILE A 253 -0.97 -1.28 -6.23
C ILE A 253 -1.78 -2.40 -5.58
N ILE A 254 -2.90 -2.05 -4.95
CA ILE A 254 -3.81 -3.00 -4.32
C ILE A 254 -5.19 -2.82 -4.92
N ILE A 255 -5.75 -3.91 -5.49
CA ILE A 255 -7.11 -3.92 -6.04
C ILE A 255 -7.87 -5.09 -5.42
N ASN A 256 -9.07 -4.82 -4.94
CA ASN A 256 -9.95 -5.81 -4.33
C ASN A 256 -11.32 -5.84 -5.03
N GLY A 257 -11.95 -7.00 -5.09
CA GLY A 257 -13.31 -7.16 -5.60
C GLY A 257 -13.41 -7.39 -7.11
N LEU A 258 -12.29 -7.58 -7.83
CA LEU A 258 -12.35 -8.05 -9.22
C LEU A 258 -13.07 -9.39 -9.29
N ALA A 259 -13.86 -9.60 -10.34
CA ALA A 259 -14.58 -10.85 -10.57
C ALA A 259 -13.61 -12.04 -10.74
N PRO A 260 -14.00 -13.28 -10.43
CA PRO A 260 -13.19 -14.43 -10.78
C PRO A 260 -12.97 -14.53 -12.30
N GLY A 261 -11.72 -14.75 -12.71
CA GLY A 261 -11.36 -14.83 -14.12
C GLY A 261 -10.06 -14.13 -14.47
N PRO A 262 -9.72 -14.08 -15.78
CA PRO A 262 -8.53 -13.40 -16.26
C PRO A 262 -8.72 -11.88 -16.24
N HIS A 263 -7.70 -11.19 -15.79
CA HIS A 263 -7.62 -9.73 -15.72
C HIS A 263 -6.25 -9.24 -16.17
N LYS A 264 -6.15 -7.96 -16.47
CA LYS A 264 -4.89 -7.29 -16.74
C LYS A 264 -4.86 -5.88 -16.14
N VAL A 265 -3.67 -5.46 -15.74
CA VAL A 265 -3.40 -4.10 -15.32
C VAL A 265 -2.30 -3.53 -16.19
N LEU A 266 -2.56 -2.39 -16.83
CA LEU A 266 -1.55 -1.56 -17.47
C LEU A 266 -1.06 -0.54 -16.44
N ILE A 267 0.25 -0.47 -16.27
CA ILE A 267 0.92 0.54 -15.44
C ILE A 267 1.82 1.35 -16.36
N GLN A 268 1.63 2.65 -16.37
CA GLN A 268 2.46 3.57 -17.14
C GLN A 268 3.23 4.48 -16.17
N LEU A 269 4.55 4.48 -16.28
CA LEU A 269 5.40 5.45 -15.60
C LEU A 269 5.36 6.74 -16.40
N VAL A 270 4.93 7.82 -15.78
CA VAL A 270 4.79 9.11 -16.45
C VAL A 270 5.63 10.17 -15.73
N ASN A 271 6.05 11.20 -16.48
CA ASN A 271 6.68 12.36 -15.87
C ASN A 271 5.62 13.28 -15.22
N ALA A 272 6.07 14.33 -14.55
CA ALA A 272 5.18 15.28 -13.88
C ALA A 272 4.18 16.00 -14.80
N ASN A 273 4.37 15.92 -16.12
CA ASN A 273 3.46 16.48 -17.13
C ASN A 273 2.67 15.38 -17.87
N HIS A 274 2.47 14.23 -17.22
CA HIS A 274 1.70 13.08 -17.72
C HIS A 274 2.19 12.45 -19.02
N ARG A 275 3.44 12.74 -19.45
CA ARG A 275 4.02 12.09 -20.63
C ARG A 275 4.52 10.70 -20.24
N PRO A 276 4.07 9.62 -20.92
CA PRO A 276 4.57 8.26 -20.66
C PRO A 276 6.08 8.15 -20.98
N LEU A 277 6.79 7.50 -20.07
CA LEU A 277 8.22 7.24 -20.14
C LEU A 277 8.51 5.75 -20.30
N ASP A 278 7.75 4.91 -19.61
CA ASP A 278 7.81 3.46 -19.67
C ASP A 278 6.47 2.86 -19.28
N GLN A 279 6.23 1.59 -19.62
CA GLN A 279 4.98 0.94 -19.25
C GLN A 279 5.12 -0.58 -19.16
N GLN A 280 4.27 -1.20 -18.36
CA GLN A 280 4.16 -2.64 -18.27
C GLN A 280 2.71 -3.09 -18.18
N VAL A 281 2.41 -4.26 -18.75
CA VAL A 281 1.12 -4.95 -18.64
C VAL A 281 1.32 -6.21 -17.81
N VAL A 282 0.55 -6.34 -16.75
CA VAL A 282 0.53 -7.52 -15.89
C VAL A 282 -0.79 -8.27 -16.11
N ASN A 283 -0.70 -9.50 -16.57
CA ASN A 283 -1.83 -10.40 -16.69
C ASN A 283 -1.88 -11.33 -15.47
N PHE A 284 -3.07 -11.55 -14.92
CA PHE A 284 -3.27 -12.42 -13.77
C PHE A 284 -4.67 -13.03 -13.82
N THR A 285 -4.94 -13.95 -12.90
CA THR A 285 -6.27 -14.60 -12.82
C THR A 285 -6.74 -14.56 -11.38
N ILE A 286 -7.93 -14.03 -11.15
CA ILE A 286 -8.63 -14.13 -9.85
C ILE A 286 -9.23 -15.53 -9.76
N PRO A 287 -8.90 -16.32 -8.70
CA PRO A 287 -9.37 -17.68 -8.58
C PRO A 287 -10.89 -17.78 -8.43
N SER A 288 -11.49 -18.84 -8.97
CA SER A 288 -12.89 -19.17 -8.73
C SER A 288 -13.09 -19.50 -7.25
N GLY A 289 -14.10 -18.90 -6.62
CA GLY A 289 -14.40 -19.13 -5.19
C GLY A 289 -13.63 -18.20 -4.22
N SER A 290 -12.77 -17.32 -4.72
CA SER A 290 -12.37 -16.14 -3.94
C SER A 290 -13.63 -15.28 -3.76
N THR A 291 -14.18 -15.28 -2.58
CA THR A 291 -15.22 -14.30 -2.24
C THR A 291 -14.52 -12.95 -2.22
N PRO A 292 -15.01 -11.93 -2.97
CA PRO A 292 -14.57 -10.57 -2.74
C PRO A 292 -14.74 -10.32 -1.25
N GLN A 293 -13.65 -10.25 -0.52
CA GLN A 293 -13.73 -9.88 0.87
C GLN A 293 -13.98 -8.36 0.87
N HIS A 294 -15.26 -7.98 0.78
CA HIS A 294 -15.68 -6.87 1.58
C HIS A 294 -15.33 -7.30 3.00
N LEU A 295 -14.15 -6.92 3.42
CA LEU A 295 -13.70 -7.19 4.77
C LEU A 295 -14.62 -6.34 5.67
N HIS A 296 -15.71 -6.99 6.15
CA HIS A 296 -16.61 -6.45 7.17
C HIS A 296 -15.90 -6.42 8.50
#